data_4adb2c8b3bcfd1d031ba1c7c1e9ebec5
#
_entry.id   4adb2c8b3bcfd1d031ba1c7c1e9ebec5
#
_cell.length_a   1.000
_cell.length_b   1.000
_cell.length_c   1.000
_cell.angle_alpha   90.00
_cell.angle_beta   90.00
_cell.angle_gamma   90.00
#
_symmetry.space_group_name_H-M   'P 1'
#
loop_
_entity.id
_entity.type
_entity.pdbx_description
1 polymer ?
#
loop_
_entity_poly.entity_id
_entity_poly.type
_entity_poly.pdbx_seq_one_letter_code
_entity_poly.pdbx_strand_id
1 'polypeptide(L)'
;IMSGGASSGNRLHQVRTWGMLNTLEEKAGLVLTEEAETLSTTEEVTKLSSEDGSVQVTICPGYTEQDGPGLENLSTAFADGNCDALMSAFHVSTYLDKIADKEKEQNSNILVGSIDSFTDGNYEIFQKKDMFGNPPVDYVQGKYASLAGPAFAMIYNTITGNTDAVEENGEAVRLYQNFWRFTKENVKRDTNLVFYLR
;
A
#
# COMPACT_ATOMS: atom_id res chain seq x y z
N ILE A 1 -9.87 -6.64 -3.08
CA ILE A 1 -10.23 -5.54 -2.17
C ILE A 1 -9.08 -4.55 -2.09
N MET A 2 -9.39 -3.26 -2.07
CA MET A 2 -8.44 -2.17 -1.85
C MET A 2 -8.85 -1.40 -0.60
N SER A 3 -7.92 -1.13 0.30
CA SER A 3 -8.21 -0.49 1.59
C SER A 3 -7.14 0.52 2.02
N GLY A 4 -7.43 1.30 3.06
CA GLY A 4 -6.48 2.19 3.72
C GLY A 4 -6.15 3.49 3.01
N GLY A 5 -6.83 3.85 1.94
CA GLY A 5 -6.50 5.02 1.14
C GLY A 5 -7.64 6.01 0.94
N ALA A 6 -8.75 5.53 0.42
CA ALA A 6 -9.89 6.39 0.10
C ALA A 6 -10.45 7.07 1.36
N SER A 7 -10.92 8.28 1.23
CA SER A 7 -11.49 9.15 2.27
C SER A 7 -10.69 9.27 3.58
N SER A 8 -9.44 8.87 3.58
CA SER A 8 -8.61 8.90 4.79
C SER A 8 -8.22 10.33 5.23
N GLY A 9 -8.50 11.35 4.44
CA GLY A 9 -7.99 12.71 4.66
C GLY A 9 -6.48 12.87 4.43
N ASN A 10 -5.79 11.78 4.08
CA ASN A 10 -4.35 11.78 3.82
C ASN A 10 -4.08 11.65 2.32
N ARG A 11 -3.67 12.75 1.70
CA ARG A 11 -3.40 12.80 0.26
C ARG A 11 -2.40 11.74 -0.22
N LEU A 12 -1.42 11.39 0.61
CA LEU A 12 -0.44 10.36 0.27
C LEU A 12 -1.10 8.99 0.07
N HIS A 13 -2.03 8.62 0.95
CA HIS A 13 -2.76 7.35 0.84
C HIS A 13 -3.73 7.37 -0.34
N GLN A 14 -4.40 8.50 -0.58
CA GLN A 14 -5.27 8.68 -1.74
C GLN A 14 -4.49 8.50 -3.05
N VAL A 15 -3.30 9.09 -3.19
CA VAL A 15 -2.45 8.92 -4.38
C VAL A 15 -2.03 7.46 -4.59
N ARG A 16 -1.80 6.71 -3.52
CA ARG A 16 -1.50 5.27 -3.62
C ARG A 16 -2.72 4.49 -4.13
N THR A 17 -3.90 4.75 -3.60
CA THR A 17 -5.17 4.15 -4.08
C THR A 17 -5.42 4.52 -5.54
N TRP A 18 -5.25 5.77 -5.90
CA TRP A 18 -5.34 6.23 -7.29
C TRP A 18 -4.38 5.46 -8.22
N GLY A 19 -3.10 5.32 -7.83
CA GLY A 19 -2.13 4.57 -8.63
C GLY A 19 -2.49 3.09 -8.79
N MET A 20 -3.05 2.46 -7.76
CA MET A 20 -3.56 1.08 -7.85
C MET A 20 -4.74 0.97 -8.82
N LEU A 21 -5.70 1.89 -8.77
CA LEU A 21 -6.86 1.92 -9.68
C LEU A 21 -6.43 2.08 -11.14
N ASN A 22 -5.55 3.04 -11.44
CA ASN A 22 -5.00 3.23 -12.78
C ASN A 22 -4.28 1.97 -13.30
N THR A 23 -3.55 1.28 -12.41
CA THR A 23 -2.86 0.04 -12.78
C THR A 23 -3.85 -1.07 -13.10
N LEU A 24 -4.91 -1.20 -12.33
CA LEU A 24 -5.94 -2.21 -12.58
C LEU A 24 -6.75 -1.91 -13.84
N GLU A 25 -7.05 -0.64 -14.11
CA GLU A 25 -7.65 -0.21 -15.38
C GLU A 25 -6.76 -0.61 -16.56
N GLU A 26 -5.49 -0.20 -16.54
CA GLU A 26 -4.55 -0.42 -17.63
C GLU A 26 -4.20 -1.91 -17.85
N LYS A 27 -3.98 -2.66 -16.77
CA LYS A 27 -3.41 -4.02 -16.83
C LYS A 27 -4.44 -5.14 -16.69
N ALA A 28 -5.57 -4.87 -16.07
CA ALA A 28 -6.59 -5.87 -15.75
C ALA A 28 -7.96 -5.55 -16.32
N GLY A 29 -8.09 -4.47 -17.10
CA GLY A 29 -9.33 -4.09 -17.75
C GLY A 29 -10.44 -3.67 -16.81
N LEU A 30 -10.09 -3.19 -15.60
CA LEU A 30 -11.07 -2.65 -14.67
C LEU A 30 -11.75 -1.42 -15.28
N VAL A 31 -13.08 -1.36 -15.20
CA VAL A 31 -13.85 -0.18 -15.67
C VAL A 31 -14.07 0.76 -14.51
N LEU A 32 -13.54 1.96 -14.60
CA LEU A 32 -13.74 3.00 -13.60
C LEU A 32 -15.03 3.75 -13.89
N THR A 33 -15.85 3.96 -12.87
CA THR A 33 -17.12 4.72 -12.97
C THR A 33 -16.90 6.22 -12.93
N GLU A 34 -15.74 6.64 -12.43
CA GLU A 34 -15.28 8.03 -12.35
C GLU A 34 -13.75 8.05 -12.50
N GLU A 35 -13.15 9.22 -12.60
CA GLU A 35 -11.69 9.36 -12.57
C GLU A 35 -11.09 8.69 -11.33
N ALA A 36 -9.98 7.98 -11.51
CA ALA A 36 -9.34 7.23 -10.41
C ALA A 36 -8.96 8.14 -9.23
N GLU A 37 -8.67 9.41 -9.48
CA GLU A 37 -8.42 10.41 -8.44
C GLU A 37 -9.67 10.64 -7.59
N THR A 38 -10.84 10.79 -8.21
CA THR A 38 -12.14 10.94 -7.52
C THR A 38 -12.46 9.71 -6.68
N LEU A 39 -12.34 8.52 -7.28
CA LEU A 39 -12.57 7.26 -6.58
C LEU A 39 -11.64 7.07 -5.39
N SER A 40 -10.42 7.59 -5.44
CA SER A 40 -9.47 7.53 -4.33
C SER A 40 -9.89 8.36 -3.10
N THR A 41 -10.90 9.19 -3.23
CA THR A 41 -11.48 10.02 -2.14
C THR A 41 -12.88 9.59 -1.73
N THR A 42 -13.37 8.47 -2.22
CA THR A 42 -14.72 7.98 -1.87
C THR A 42 -14.88 7.78 -0.36
N GLU A 43 -16.05 8.07 0.16
CA GLU A 43 -16.41 7.86 1.56
C GLU A 43 -17.29 6.61 1.76
N GLU A 44 -17.69 5.97 0.66
CA GLU A 44 -18.52 4.78 0.66
C GLU A 44 -17.80 3.58 0.05
N VAL A 45 -18.16 2.39 0.49
CA VAL A 45 -17.69 1.14 -0.13
C VAL A 45 -18.15 1.13 -1.59
N THR A 46 -17.20 1.15 -2.51
CA THR A 46 -17.45 1.26 -3.94
C THR A 46 -17.02 0.00 -4.66
N LYS A 47 -17.89 -0.55 -5.50
CA LYS A 47 -17.61 -1.76 -6.29
C LYS A 47 -17.40 -1.39 -7.75
N LEU A 48 -16.34 -1.95 -8.33
CA LEU A 48 -15.95 -1.80 -9.73
C LEU A 48 -15.76 -3.18 -10.34
N SER A 49 -15.94 -3.30 -11.65
CA SER A 49 -15.77 -4.57 -12.37
C SER A 49 -15.17 -4.31 -13.76
N SER A 50 -14.46 -5.30 -14.29
CA SER A 50 -14.17 -5.35 -15.73
C SER A 50 -15.45 -5.61 -16.54
N GLU A 51 -15.43 -5.32 -17.84
CA GLU A 51 -16.61 -5.54 -18.73
C GLU A 51 -17.06 -7.00 -18.75
N ASP A 52 -16.13 -7.93 -18.69
CA ASP A 52 -16.42 -9.37 -18.69
C ASP A 52 -16.69 -9.95 -17.29
N GLY A 53 -16.60 -9.13 -16.24
CA GLY A 53 -16.81 -9.53 -14.86
C GLY A 53 -15.70 -10.39 -14.26
N SER A 54 -14.60 -10.62 -14.98
CA SER A 54 -13.48 -11.47 -14.53
C SER A 54 -12.66 -10.81 -13.41
N VAL A 55 -12.63 -9.47 -13.36
CA VAL A 55 -11.98 -8.68 -12.32
C VAL A 55 -13.03 -7.87 -11.58
N GLN A 56 -13.09 -8.05 -10.28
CA GLN A 56 -13.97 -7.28 -9.40
C GLN A 56 -13.13 -6.64 -8.29
N VAL A 57 -13.36 -5.36 -8.05
CA VAL A 57 -12.64 -4.60 -7.03
C VAL A 57 -13.62 -3.90 -6.11
N THR A 58 -13.40 -4.05 -4.81
CA THR A 58 -14.14 -3.28 -3.79
C THR A 58 -13.18 -2.30 -3.14
N ILE A 59 -13.47 -1.02 -3.24
CA ILE A 59 -12.75 0.04 -2.54
C ILE A 59 -13.36 0.16 -1.14
N CYS A 60 -12.53 -0.05 -0.11
CA CYS A 60 -12.92 0.11 1.29
C CYS A 60 -12.29 1.41 1.83
N PRO A 61 -13.04 2.50 1.98
CA PRO A 61 -12.52 3.74 2.51
C PRO A 61 -12.17 3.62 4.01
N GLY A 62 -11.28 4.51 4.45
CA GLY A 62 -10.85 4.62 5.84
C GLY A 62 -9.48 4.06 6.12
N TYR A 63 -9.01 4.35 7.34
CA TYR A 63 -7.71 3.88 7.84
C TYR A 63 -7.78 2.47 8.40
N THR A 64 -6.66 1.77 8.27
CA THR A 64 -6.43 0.45 8.83
C THR A 64 -6.01 0.47 10.30
N GLU A 65 -5.58 1.61 10.83
CA GLU A 65 -4.82 1.68 12.09
C GLU A 65 -5.66 1.65 13.36
N GLN A 66 -6.96 1.80 13.27
CA GLN A 66 -7.82 1.94 14.44
C GLN A 66 -9.16 1.24 14.25
N ASP A 67 -9.78 0.89 15.36
CA ASP A 67 -11.21 0.55 15.38
C ASP A 67 -11.99 1.71 14.77
N GLY A 68 -12.61 1.49 13.62
CA GLY A 68 -13.30 2.55 12.93
C GLY A 68 -13.79 2.16 11.55
N PRO A 69 -14.24 3.14 10.77
CA PRO A 69 -14.91 2.91 9.47
C PRO A 69 -14.13 2.01 8.50
N GLY A 70 -12.81 2.08 8.49
CA GLY A 70 -11.98 1.25 7.61
C GLY A 70 -12.10 -0.24 7.90
N LEU A 71 -12.15 -0.63 9.17
CA LEU A 71 -12.31 -2.02 9.57
C LEU A 71 -13.75 -2.51 9.39
N GLU A 72 -14.74 -1.64 9.60
CA GLU A 72 -16.15 -1.93 9.33
C GLU A 72 -16.41 -2.09 7.83
N ASN A 73 -15.85 -1.22 7.00
CA ASN A 73 -15.94 -1.29 5.55
C ASN A 73 -15.29 -2.57 5.00
N LEU A 74 -14.13 -2.96 5.53
CA LEU A 74 -13.51 -4.23 5.17
C LEU A 74 -14.38 -5.43 5.56
N SER A 75 -14.96 -5.40 6.76
CA SER A 75 -15.86 -6.47 7.21
C SER A 75 -17.10 -6.58 6.31
N THR A 76 -17.65 -5.46 5.89
CA THR A 76 -18.76 -5.40 4.92
C THR A 76 -18.34 -6.00 3.58
N ALA A 77 -17.17 -5.63 3.07
CA ALA A 77 -16.67 -6.19 1.81
C ALA A 77 -16.41 -7.70 1.89
N PHE A 78 -15.91 -8.20 3.01
CA PHE A 78 -15.71 -9.63 3.22
C PHE A 78 -17.03 -10.42 3.32
N ALA A 79 -18.10 -9.79 3.83
CA ALA A 79 -19.40 -10.42 3.90
C ALA A 79 -20.06 -10.60 2.52
N ASP A 80 -19.66 -9.82 1.53
CA ASP A 80 -20.27 -9.83 0.18
C ASP A 80 -19.83 -11.00 -0.70
N GLY A 81 -18.78 -11.74 -0.32
CA GLY A 81 -18.29 -12.86 -1.12
C GLY A 81 -16.85 -13.23 -0.83
N ASN A 82 -16.26 -14.04 -1.69
CA ASN A 82 -14.87 -14.44 -1.60
C ASN A 82 -13.93 -13.27 -1.93
N CYS A 83 -12.75 -13.30 -1.31
CA CYS A 83 -11.70 -12.35 -1.58
C CYS A 83 -10.43 -13.12 -2.00
N ASP A 84 -9.92 -12.88 -3.20
CA ASP A 84 -8.70 -13.51 -3.70
C ASP A 84 -7.46 -12.69 -3.35
N ALA A 85 -7.62 -11.36 -3.26
CA ALA A 85 -6.51 -10.47 -2.93
C ALA A 85 -6.98 -9.23 -2.16
N LEU A 86 -6.14 -8.77 -1.25
CA LEU A 86 -6.29 -7.50 -0.54
C LEU A 86 -5.03 -6.65 -0.75
N MET A 87 -5.20 -5.43 -1.25
CA MET A 87 -4.12 -4.46 -1.38
C MET A 87 -4.42 -3.24 -0.52
N SER A 88 -3.54 -2.92 0.41
CA SER A 88 -3.69 -1.75 1.26
C SER A 88 -2.75 -0.61 0.86
N ALA A 89 -3.29 0.59 0.81
CA ALA A 89 -2.52 1.81 0.61
C ALA A 89 -1.65 2.18 1.82
N PHE A 90 -1.83 1.48 2.93
CA PHE A 90 -1.05 1.60 4.16
C PHE A 90 -0.77 0.21 4.74
N HIS A 91 -0.21 0.09 5.95
CA HIS A 91 0.09 -1.23 6.52
C HIS A 91 -1.20 -2.00 6.88
N VAL A 92 -1.12 -3.32 6.78
CA VAL A 92 -2.28 -4.22 7.00
C VAL A 92 -2.31 -4.86 8.39
N SER A 93 -1.40 -4.50 9.29
CA SER A 93 -1.20 -5.19 10.57
C SER A 93 -2.47 -5.29 11.42
N THR A 94 -3.36 -4.30 11.36
CA THR A 94 -4.64 -4.30 12.08
C THR A 94 -5.71 -5.17 11.43
N TYR A 95 -5.51 -5.61 10.19
CA TYR A 95 -6.46 -6.43 9.44
C TYR A 95 -6.16 -7.92 9.48
N LEU A 96 -4.99 -8.33 9.97
CA LEU A 96 -4.51 -9.71 9.86
C LEU A 96 -5.47 -10.74 10.47
N ASP A 97 -6.07 -10.43 11.62
CA ASP A 97 -7.03 -11.36 12.25
C ASP A 97 -8.30 -11.50 11.39
N LYS A 98 -8.81 -10.39 10.81
CA LYS A 98 -9.97 -10.43 9.91
C LYS A 98 -9.68 -11.14 8.59
N ILE A 99 -8.47 -10.98 8.06
CA ILE A 99 -8.01 -11.70 6.87
C ILE A 99 -7.97 -13.20 7.18
N ALA A 100 -7.36 -13.59 8.29
CA ALA A 100 -7.28 -14.99 8.71
C ALA A 100 -8.67 -15.62 8.93
N ASP A 101 -9.60 -14.89 9.53
CA ASP A 101 -11.00 -15.35 9.70
C ASP A 101 -11.68 -15.53 8.34
N LYS A 102 -11.46 -14.60 7.40
CA LYS A 102 -12.03 -14.71 6.04
C LYS A 102 -11.42 -15.87 5.25
N GLU A 103 -10.14 -16.08 5.32
CA GLU A 103 -9.45 -17.22 4.70
C GLU A 103 -10.02 -18.54 5.22
N LYS A 104 -10.26 -18.64 6.53
CA LYS A 104 -10.88 -19.80 7.14
C LYS A 104 -12.31 -20.01 6.68
N GLU A 105 -13.12 -18.94 6.59
CA GLU A 105 -14.49 -18.98 6.11
C GLU A 105 -14.58 -19.50 4.68
N GLN A 106 -13.78 -18.93 3.78
CA GLN A 106 -13.79 -19.27 2.36
C GLN A 106 -12.93 -20.49 2.00
N ASN A 107 -12.15 -21.00 2.94
CA ASN A 107 -11.20 -22.11 2.78
C ASN A 107 -10.23 -21.90 1.59
N SER A 108 -9.79 -20.68 1.39
CA SER A 108 -8.78 -20.32 0.39
C SER A 108 -7.94 -19.15 0.86
N ASN A 109 -6.68 -19.13 0.39
CA ASN A 109 -5.71 -18.08 0.71
C ASN A 109 -6.11 -16.74 0.09
N ILE A 110 -5.82 -15.66 0.79
CA ILE A 110 -5.93 -14.28 0.29
C ILE A 110 -4.52 -13.74 0.06
N LEU A 111 -4.22 -13.28 -1.16
CA LEU A 111 -2.97 -12.59 -1.43
C LEU A 111 -3.00 -11.19 -0.81
N VAL A 112 -2.07 -10.90 0.07
CA VAL A 112 -2.06 -9.65 0.85
C VAL A 112 -0.87 -8.78 0.47
N GLY A 113 -1.17 -7.57 -0.02
CA GLY A 113 -0.20 -6.54 -0.32
C GLY A 113 -0.37 -5.29 0.56
N SER A 114 0.74 -4.66 0.89
CA SER A 114 0.80 -3.47 1.74
C SER A 114 1.81 -2.45 1.22
N ILE A 115 1.52 -1.18 1.42
CA ILE A 115 2.46 -0.08 1.12
C ILE A 115 2.85 0.60 2.41
N ASP A 116 4.09 0.40 2.86
CA ASP A 116 4.63 1.07 4.05
C ASP A 116 6.15 0.98 4.14
N SER A 117 6.71 1.60 5.17
CA SER A 117 8.10 1.41 5.53
C SER A 117 8.31 -0.03 6.05
N PHE A 118 9.39 -0.65 5.60
CA PHE A 118 9.79 -1.93 6.17
C PHE A 118 10.34 -1.72 7.59
N THR A 119 9.79 -2.45 8.54
CA THR A 119 10.14 -2.39 9.97
C THR A 119 10.39 -3.79 10.51
N ASP A 120 10.92 -3.88 11.73
CA ASP A 120 11.08 -5.18 12.42
C ASP A 120 9.74 -5.92 12.56
N GLY A 121 8.64 -5.19 12.80
CA GLY A 121 7.30 -5.79 12.85
C GLY A 121 6.88 -6.41 11.51
N ASN A 122 7.17 -5.74 10.39
CA ASN A 122 6.94 -6.32 9.06
C ASN A 122 7.82 -7.54 8.82
N TYR A 123 9.08 -7.51 9.25
CA TYR A 123 9.96 -8.67 9.17
C TYR A 123 9.39 -9.87 9.92
N GLU A 124 8.90 -9.67 11.14
CA GLU A 124 8.29 -10.72 11.95
C GLU A 124 7.01 -11.29 11.31
N ILE A 125 6.21 -10.44 10.66
CA ILE A 125 5.01 -10.88 9.91
C ILE A 125 5.38 -11.87 8.82
N PHE A 126 6.44 -11.62 8.05
CA PHE A 126 6.92 -12.55 7.02
C PHE A 126 7.42 -13.89 7.57
N GLN A 127 7.76 -13.97 8.86
CA GLN A 127 8.19 -15.21 9.51
C GLN A 127 7.01 -16.05 10.05
N LYS A 128 5.84 -15.44 10.19
CA LYS A 128 4.61 -16.14 10.58
C LYS A 128 4.06 -16.96 9.42
N LYS A 129 3.15 -17.84 9.74
CA LYS A 129 2.42 -18.63 8.75
C LYS A 129 0.94 -18.54 9.03
N ASP A 130 0.17 -18.37 7.97
CA ASP A 130 -1.27 -18.56 7.96
C ASP A 130 -1.66 -20.04 7.99
N MET A 131 -2.94 -20.34 7.91
CA MET A 131 -3.45 -21.71 7.90
C MET A 131 -3.05 -22.52 6.65
N PHE A 132 -2.63 -21.87 5.57
CA PHE A 132 -2.16 -22.50 4.32
C PHE A 132 -0.64 -22.64 4.27
N GLY A 133 0.08 -22.18 5.30
CA GLY A 133 1.54 -22.23 5.40
C GLY A 133 2.26 -21.09 4.70
N ASN A 134 1.54 -20.05 4.27
CA ASN A 134 2.06 -18.85 3.66
C ASN A 134 2.32 -17.75 4.71
N PRO A 135 3.13 -16.72 4.40
CA PRO A 135 3.17 -15.53 5.23
C PRO A 135 1.79 -14.85 5.19
N PRO A 136 1.30 -14.29 6.31
CA PRO A 136 0.03 -13.55 6.32
C PRO A 136 0.07 -12.24 5.52
N VAL A 137 1.24 -11.82 5.05
CA VAL A 137 1.43 -10.74 4.06
C VAL A 137 2.43 -11.23 3.02
N ASP A 138 2.03 -11.23 1.74
CA ASP A 138 2.85 -11.74 0.64
C ASP A 138 3.81 -10.69 0.10
N TYR A 139 3.43 -9.41 0.21
CA TYR A 139 4.11 -8.32 -0.44
C TYR A 139 4.03 -7.03 0.37
N VAL A 140 5.18 -6.40 0.59
CA VAL A 140 5.26 -5.04 1.14
C VAL A 140 6.05 -4.15 0.20
N GLN A 141 5.43 -3.07 -0.25
CA GLN A 141 6.12 -2.00 -0.94
C GLN A 141 6.75 -1.07 0.09
N GLY A 142 8.02 -1.28 0.36
CA GLY A 142 8.78 -0.45 1.29
C GLY A 142 9.15 0.90 0.70
N LYS A 143 9.48 1.84 1.56
CA LYS A 143 9.99 3.17 1.21
C LYS A 143 11.26 3.49 1.99
N TYR A 144 12.09 4.36 1.43
CA TYR A 144 13.31 4.80 2.08
C TYR A 144 13.01 5.72 3.27
N ALA A 145 13.22 5.24 4.48
CA ALA A 145 13.19 6.09 5.68
C ALA A 145 14.38 7.08 5.71
N SER A 146 15.48 6.75 5.03
CA SER A 146 16.71 7.56 4.98
C SER A 146 16.65 8.78 4.07
N LEU A 147 15.54 9.05 3.37
CA LEU A 147 15.36 10.27 2.56
C LEU A 147 15.44 11.58 3.37
N ALA A 148 15.27 11.53 4.67
CA ALA A 148 15.44 12.70 5.53
C ALA A 148 16.84 13.30 5.43
N GLY A 149 17.89 12.49 5.32
CA GLY A 149 19.27 12.97 5.17
C GLY A 149 19.49 13.77 3.88
N PRO A 150 19.23 13.22 2.69
CA PRO A 150 19.29 13.97 1.44
C PRO A 150 18.39 15.20 1.40
N ALA A 151 17.18 15.14 1.93
CA ALA A 151 16.30 16.31 2.00
C ALA A 151 16.89 17.43 2.87
N PHE A 152 17.48 17.06 4.04
CA PHE A 152 18.17 18.02 4.88
C PHE A 152 19.38 18.65 4.17
N ALA A 153 20.17 17.84 3.45
CA ALA A 153 21.31 18.32 2.69
C ALA A 153 20.88 19.34 1.60
N MET A 154 19.78 19.08 0.92
CA MET A 154 19.22 20.04 -0.06
C MET A 154 18.80 21.34 0.61
N ILE A 155 18.11 21.29 1.73
CA ILE A 155 17.70 22.48 2.49
C ILE A 155 18.95 23.26 2.95
N TYR A 156 19.94 22.58 3.50
CA TYR A 156 21.18 23.18 3.96
C TYR A 156 21.91 23.90 2.80
N ASN A 157 22.07 23.23 1.65
CA ASN A 157 22.69 23.80 0.46
C ASN A 157 21.93 25.05 -0.04
N THR A 158 20.62 25.00 -0.05
CA THR A 158 19.78 26.14 -0.43
C THR A 158 20.00 27.33 0.51
N ILE A 159 20.00 27.10 1.83
CA ILE A 159 20.19 28.17 2.83
C ILE A 159 21.60 28.77 2.76
N THR A 160 22.60 27.94 2.48
CA THR A 160 24.00 28.37 2.40
C THR A 160 24.39 28.96 1.03
N GLY A 161 23.46 28.99 0.07
CA GLY A 161 23.69 29.53 -1.27
C GLY A 161 24.47 28.60 -2.21
N ASN A 162 24.61 27.33 -1.86
CA ASN A 162 25.22 26.32 -2.73
C ASN A 162 24.14 25.76 -3.70
N THR A 163 23.68 26.61 -4.62
CA THR A 163 22.55 26.28 -5.51
C THR A 163 22.91 25.24 -6.55
N ASP A 164 24.17 25.14 -6.97
CA ASP A 164 24.62 24.11 -7.93
C ASP A 164 24.38 22.68 -7.46
N ALA A 165 24.25 22.47 -6.15
CA ALA A 165 23.97 21.17 -5.57
C ALA A 165 22.46 20.82 -5.52
N VAL A 166 21.57 21.77 -5.78
CA VAL A 166 20.11 21.61 -5.64
C VAL A 166 19.33 22.08 -6.87
N GLU A 167 20.02 22.60 -7.87
CA GLU A 167 19.42 23.08 -9.12
C GLU A 167 20.08 22.42 -10.32
N GLU A 168 19.29 22.09 -11.31
CA GLU A 168 19.73 21.64 -12.62
C GLU A 168 19.04 22.49 -13.69
N ASN A 169 19.85 23.13 -14.56
CA ASN A 169 19.34 24.04 -15.59
C ASN A 169 18.45 25.17 -15.06
N GLY A 170 18.71 25.66 -13.83
CA GLY A 170 17.93 26.72 -13.20
C GLY A 170 16.63 26.26 -12.58
N GLU A 171 16.39 24.94 -12.49
CA GLU A 171 15.24 24.35 -11.83
C GLU A 171 15.66 23.53 -10.61
N ALA A 172 14.83 23.55 -9.57
CA ALA A 172 15.10 22.77 -8.37
C ALA A 172 15.09 21.26 -8.67
N VAL A 173 16.14 20.58 -8.23
CA VAL A 173 16.24 19.12 -8.33
C VAL A 173 15.18 18.47 -7.43
N ARG A 174 14.44 17.50 -7.96
CA ARG A 174 13.45 16.72 -7.20
C ARG A 174 14.09 15.47 -6.64
N LEU A 175 13.88 15.23 -5.35
CA LEU A 175 14.18 13.94 -4.75
C LEU A 175 13.04 12.96 -5.01
N TYR A 176 13.34 11.89 -5.74
CA TYR A 176 12.41 10.79 -5.93
C TYR A 176 12.71 9.68 -4.93
N GLN A 177 11.68 9.29 -4.21
CA GLN A 177 11.78 8.13 -3.32
C GLN A 177 11.74 6.86 -4.17
N ASN A 178 12.77 6.03 -4.03
CA ASN A 178 12.73 4.67 -4.53
C ASN A 178 11.98 3.78 -3.54
N PHE A 179 11.09 2.95 -4.06
CA PHE A 179 10.36 1.98 -3.26
C PHE A 179 11.07 0.63 -3.32
N TRP A 180 11.13 -0.05 -2.19
CA TRP A 180 11.63 -1.40 -2.07
C TRP A 180 10.48 -2.39 -1.97
N ARG A 181 10.59 -3.46 -2.73
CA ARG A 181 9.65 -4.57 -2.66
C ARG A 181 10.23 -5.65 -1.76
N PHE A 182 9.49 -6.00 -0.74
CA PHE A 182 9.83 -7.07 0.19
C PHE A 182 8.84 -8.20 0.06
N THR A 183 9.36 -9.39 -0.15
CA THR A 183 8.61 -10.64 -0.20
C THR A 183 9.29 -11.66 0.71
N LYS A 184 8.63 -12.77 0.98
CA LYS A 184 9.16 -13.90 1.74
C LYS A 184 10.53 -14.37 1.22
N GLU A 185 10.73 -14.32 -0.09
CA GLU A 185 11.95 -14.82 -0.73
C GLU A 185 13.14 -13.87 -0.59
N ASN A 186 12.90 -12.57 -0.51
CA ASN A 186 13.94 -11.57 -0.53
C ASN A 186 14.13 -10.80 0.79
N VAL A 187 13.28 -11.05 1.78
CA VAL A 187 13.43 -10.40 3.08
C VAL A 187 14.51 -11.09 3.91
N LYS A 188 15.54 -10.31 4.26
CA LYS A 188 16.61 -10.73 5.17
C LYS A 188 16.89 -9.58 6.13
N ARG A 189 16.77 -9.84 7.43
CA ARG A 189 16.91 -8.81 8.46
C ARG A 189 18.22 -8.03 8.36
N ASP A 190 19.35 -8.75 8.26
CA ASP A 190 20.68 -8.14 8.25
C ASP A 190 20.99 -7.41 6.93
N THR A 191 20.37 -7.83 5.84
CA THR A 191 20.57 -7.21 4.53
C THR A 191 19.78 -5.91 4.40
N ASN A 192 18.62 -5.81 5.05
CA ASN A 192 17.78 -4.63 4.99
C ASN A 192 18.40 -3.43 5.71
N LEU A 193 19.10 -3.65 6.81
CA LEU A 193 19.83 -2.59 7.51
C LEU A 193 20.97 -2.00 6.66
N VAL A 194 21.61 -2.79 5.82
CA VAL A 194 22.70 -2.34 4.95
C VAL A 194 22.22 -1.50 3.78
N PHE A 195 21.01 -1.75 3.28
CA PHE A 195 20.40 -0.96 2.19
C PHE A 195 19.96 0.43 2.63
N TYR A 196 19.62 0.61 3.89
CA TYR A 196 19.23 1.92 4.44
C TYR A 196 20.44 2.82 4.76
N LEU A 197 21.63 2.28 4.79
CA LEU A 197 22.88 2.98 5.14
C LEU A 197 23.82 3.22 3.95
N ARG A 198 23.45 2.84 2.75
CA ARG A 198 24.15 3.12 1.51
C ARG A 198 23.31 4.03 0.62
#